data_103507bca335afc30b3241d714954dc8
#
_entry.id   103507bca335afc30b3241d714954dc8
#
_cell.length_a   1.000
_cell.length_b   1.000
_cell.length_c   1.000
_cell.angle_alpha   90.00
_cell.angle_beta   90.00
_cell.angle_gamma   90.00
#
_symmetry.space_group_name_H-M   'P 1'
#
loop_
_entity.id
_entity.type
_entity.pdbx_description
1 polymer ?
#
loop_
_entity_poly.entity_id
_entity_poly.type
_entity_poly.pdbx_seq_one_letter_code
_entity_poly.pdbx_strand_id
1 'polypeptide(L)'
;MEMSVTEVIFSFLGGLGIFLYGLKIMGDGLQASAGDRLRNILNKYTSNPVLGVLAGMIVTILIQSSTGTTVITIGLVTAGFMTLKQAIGVIMGANIGTTVTAFIIGIDLGEYAMPILALGAFLIFFFKRSKINNIGRVLFGFGSLFFGLEFMGGAVKPLAELEGFRQLMLDMSSHTIYGILVGIGLTALVQSSSATIGILQEFYSQDLITLQGAIPVLLGDNIGTTITAILASLAGSLAAKRAAFVHVIFNVIGVIIFTLLLPIVIPLIATIQDAWHLKPVMTIAFAHGAFNVTNTLIQLPFVGVLAWIVTKIVPGKDVTEDYKPQHLNKDLVYHAPGVALQETQKELQNVGNIVRSMLDDVHHPSQMDKKMIKNVQHKHQAVVTISDSIRNYLVRISTKNITRKDVERLAVMFDVNRSILKVSELIEAYIDQVNRKKVKEITLTEDAERGIDKLYRFVDESFTKAIETLDVYDTTKKDEVVERSREAFNIEHQLRKGHIKRLNRGECSTDGGLLYVDIIAVLERIGYNSRNISEAMVGLNEDVSTEEEVVNV
;
A
#
# COMPACT_ATOMS: atom_id res chain seq x y z
N MET A 1 48.05 -10.25 17.62
CA MET A 1 47.95 -8.79 17.38
C MET A 1 46.62 -8.41 17.99
N GLU A 2 46.62 -7.67 19.09
CA GLU A 2 45.36 -7.17 19.69
C GLU A 2 44.77 -6.14 18.75
N MET A 3 43.59 -6.43 18.21
CA MET A 3 42.86 -5.45 17.39
C MET A 3 42.48 -4.26 18.29
N SER A 4 42.72 -3.05 17.82
CA SER A 4 42.22 -1.85 18.49
C SER A 4 40.69 -1.81 18.49
N VAL A 5 40.07 -1.19 19.49
CA VAL A 5 38.60 -1.03 19.54
C VAL A 5 38.06 -0.40 18.23
N THR A 6 38.81 0.51 17.63
CA THR A 6 38.45 1.15 16.35
C THR A 6 38.44 0.15 15.19
N GLU A 7 39.41 -0.76 15.13
CA GLU A 7 39.47 -1.83 14.12
C GLU A 7 38.32 -2.83 14.28
N VAL A 8 37.99 -3.18 15.53
CA VAL A 8 36.81 -4.02 15.83
C VAL A 8 35.52 -3.36 15.30
N ILE A 9 35.32 -2.08 15.62
CA ILE A 9 34.13 -1.33 15.18
C ILE A 9 34.08 -1.26 13.65
N PHE A 10 35.16 -0.92 12.97
CA PHE A 10 35.18 -0.80 11.50
C PHE A 10 34.97 -2.16 10.82
N SER A 11 35.59 -3.22 11.35
CA SER A 11 35.41 -4.58 10.82
C SER A 11 33.97 -5.07 11.02
N PHE A 12 33.41 -4.84 12.21
CA PHE A 12 32.00 -5.18 12.48
C PHE A 12 31.03 -4.42 11.56
N LEU A 13 31.19 -3.10 11.45
CA LEU A 13 30.34 -2.28 10.56
C LEU A 13 30.51 -2.66 9.08
N GLY A 14 31.73 -3.00 8.66
CA GLY A 14 32.01 -3.50 7.31
C GLY A 14 31.31 -4.83 7.03
N GLY A 15 31.43 -5.79 7.96
CA GLY A 15 30.74 -7.08 7.89
C GLY A 15 29.22 -6.92 7.90
N LEU A 16 28.69 -6.05 8.76
CA LEU A 16 27.26 -5.72 8.81
C LEU A 16 26.79 -5.10 7.50
N GLY A 17 27.56 -4.20 6.90
CA GLY A 17 27.24 -3.60 5.59
C GLY A 17 27.14 -4.66 4.49
N ILE A 18 28.08 -5.60 4.42
CA ILE A 18 28.06 -6.71 3.45
C ILE A 18 26.87 -7.64 3.71
N PHE A 19 26.60 -7.97 4.96
CA PHE A 19 25.47 -8.79 5.37
C PHE A 19 24.12 -8.18 4.97
N LEU A 20 23.91 -6.89 5.31
CA LEU A 20 22.67 -6.15 4.96
C LEU A 20 22.49 -6.03 3.45
N TYR A 21 23.57 -5.76 2.73
CA TYR A 21 23.53 -5.67 1.28
C TYR A 21 23.26 -7.03 0.64
N GLY A 22 23.83 -8.10 1.18
CA GLY A 22 23.55 -9.49 0.79
C GLY A 22 22.07 -9.84 0.96
N LEU A 23 21.49 -9.57 2.14
CA LEU A 23 20.05 -9.75 2.40
C LEU A 23 19.19 -9.00 1.40
N LYS A 24 19.53 -7.74 1.12
CA LYS A 24 18.79 -6.90 0.17
C LYS A 24 18.84 -7.47 -1.24
N ILE A 25 20.01 -7.78 -1.78
CA ILE A 25 20.17 -8.32 -3.14
C ILE A 25 19.46 -9.66 -3.27
N MET A 26 19.56 -10.53 -2.26
CA MET A 26 18.85 -11.81 -2.23
C MET A 26 17.34 -11.59 -2.29
N GLY A 27 16.81 -10.71 -1.44
CA GLY A 27 15.39 -10.35 -1.42
C GLY A 27 14.91 -9.75 -2.74
N ASP A 28 15.65 -8.80 -3.32
CA ASP A 28 15.35 -8.18 -4.62
C ASP A 28 15.32 -9.23 -5.76
N GLY A 29 16.26 -10.20 -5.75
CA GLY A 29 16.32 -11.29 -6.72
C GLY A 29 15.12 -12.24 -6.61
N LEU A 30 14.73 -12.60 -5.39
CA LEU A 30 13.56 -13.43 -5.10
C LEU A 30 12.27 -12.70 -5.49
N GLN A 31 12.11 -11.43 -5.10
CA GLN A 31 10.95 -10.61 -5.44
C GLN A 31 10.80 -10.44 -6.96
N ALA A 32 11.88 -10.12 -7.67
CA ALA A 32 11.88 -10.00 -9.12
C ALA A 32 11.52 -11.33 -9.82
N SER A 33 11.88 -12.46 -9.23
CA SER A 33 11.52 -13.80 -9.73
C SER A 33 10.06 -14.15 -9.49
N ALA A 34 9.46 -13.66 -8.38
CA ALA A 34 8.08 -13.91 -8.01
C ALA A 34 7.09 -13.01 -8.80
N GLY A 35 7.48 -11.79 -9.18
CA GLY A 35 6.71 -10.86 -9.99
C GLY A 35 5.31 -10.55 -9.42
N ASP A 36 4.33 -10.36 -10.32
CA ASP A 36 2.92 -10.03 -9.96
C ASP A 36 2.18 -11.16 -9.20
N ARG A 37 2.77 -12.35 -9.12
CA ARG A 37 2.17 -13.50 -8.42
C ARG A 37 1.94 -13.20 -6.94
N LEU A 38 2.80 -12.37 -6.31
CA LEU A 38 2.70 -11.99 -4.90
C LEU A 38 1.38 -11.27 -4.60
N ARG A 39 1.06 -10.26 -5.41
CA ARG A 39 -0.21 -9.52 -5.29
C ARG A 39 -1.41 -10.44 -5.53
N ASN A 40 -1.31 -11.35 -6.50
CA ASN A 40 -2.35 -12.31 -6.80
C ASN A 40 -2.57 -13.31 -5.66
N ILE A 41 -1.50 -13.77 -4.98
CA ILE A 41 -1.60 -14.64 -3.80
C ILE A 41 -2.38 -13.93 -2.71
N LEU A 42 -2.01 -12.70 -2.37
CA LEU A 42 -2.70 -11.92 -1.33
C LEU A 42 -4.16 -11.63 -1.69
N ASN A 43 -4.48 -11.31 -2.95
CA ASN A 43 -5.85 -11.05 -3.37
C ASN A 43 -6.74 -12.31 -3.38
N LYS A 44 -6.19 -13.46 -3.76
CA LYS A 44 -6.97 -14.68 -4.01
C LYS A 44 -7.10 -15.57 -2.77
N TYR A 45 -6.06 -15.61 -1.93
CA TYR A 45 -5.94 -16.58 -0.84
C TYR A 45 -6.09 -15.96 0.57
N THR A 46 -6.73 -14.81 0.69
CA THR A 46 -6.98 -14.15 1.98
C THR A 46 -8.46 -14.09 2.34
N SER A 47 -9.27 -15.05 1.88
CA SER A 47 -10.72 -15.07 2.11
C SER A 47 -11.11 -15.11 3.61
N ASN A 48 -10.24 -15.62 4.45
CA ASN A 48 -10.38 -15.61 5.91
C ASN A 48 -9.02 -15.41 6.60
N PRO A 49 -8.97 -15.07 7.90
CA PRO A 49 -7.72 -14.81 8.62
C PRO A 49 -6.72 -15.97 8.60
N VAL A 50 -7.17 -17.23 8.65
CA VAL A 50 -6.29 -18.41 8.63
C VAL A 50 -5.55 -18.51 7.30
N LEU A 51 -6.26 -18.39 6.19
CA LEU A 51 -5.67 -18.34 4.86
C LEU A 51 -4.81 -17.09 4.69
N GLY A 52 -5.19 -15.98 5.34
CA GLY A 52 -4.37 -14.77 5.43
C GLY A 52 -3.01 -15.04 6.05
N VAL A 53 -2.93 -15.79 7.15
CA VAL A 53 -1.67 -16.20 7.79
C VAL A 53 -0.80 -16.99 6.81
N LEU A 54 -1.36 -18.00 6.13
CA LEU A 54 -0.60 -18.79 5.14
C LEU A 54 -0.12 -17.93 3.96
N ALA A 55 -0.98 -17.07 3.43
CA ALA A 55 -0.63 -16.17 2.34
C ALA A 55 0.47 -15.18 2.76
N GLY A 56 0.34 -14.56 3.94
CA GLY A 56 1.32 -13.63 4.49
C GLY A 56 2.67 -14.30 4.73
N MET A 57 2.67 -15.52 5.28
CA MET A 57 3.88 -16.32 5.47
C MET A 57 4.57 -16.61 4.14
N ILE A 58 3.85 -17.16 3.15
CA ILE A 58 4.41 -17.49 1.83
C ILE A 58 4.97 -16.25 1.13
N VAL A 59 4.20 -15.16 1.12
CA VAL A 59 4.63 -13.91 0.48
C VAL A 59 5.88 -13.38 1.15
N THR A 60 5.95 -13.37 2.48
CA THR A 60 7.13 -12.88 3.21
C THR A 60 8.36 -13.76 2.97
N ILE A 61 8.20 -15.08 2.93
CA ILE A 61 9.29 -16.01 2.56
C ILE A 61 9.81 -15.69 1.15
N LEU A 62 8.93 -15.39 0.19
CA LEU A 62 9.31 -15.09 -1.18
C LEU A 62 9.95 -13.70 -1.34
N ILE A 63 9.48 -12.69 -0.60
CA ILE A 63 10.02 -11.32 -0.66
C ILE A 63 11.22 -11.15 0.29
N GLN A 64 11.35 -12.00 1.30
CA GLN A 64 12.31 -11.86 2.42
C GLN A 64 12.15 -10.53 3.18
N SER A 65 10.91 -10.00 3.22
CA SER A 65 10.59 -8.72 3.88
C SER A 65 9.16 -8.70 4.41
N SER A 66 9.00 -8.76 5.73
CA SER A 66 7.70 -8.57 6.38
C SER A 66 7.19 -7.14 6.24
N THR A 67 8.10 -6.16 6.22
CA THR A 67 7.74 -4.76 5.94
C THR A 67 7.13 -4.63 4.55
N GLY A 68 7.76 -5.22 3.51
CA GLY A 68 7.22 -5.23 2.16
C GLY A 68 5.83 -5.87 2.07
N THR A 69 5.65 -7.04 2.71
CA THR A 69 4.35 -7.72 2.80
C THR A 69 3.30 -6.86 3.51
N THR A 70 3.67 -6.22 4.63
CA THR A 70 2.77 -5.34 5.39
C THR A 70 2.37 -4.10 4.59
N VAL A 71 3.31 -3.46 3.88
CA VAL A 71 3.02 -2.29 3.03
C VAL A 71 2.08 -2.65 1.88
N ILE A 72 2.30 -3.80 1.21
CA ILE A 72 1.38 -4.30 0.18
C ILE A 72 -0.02 -4.56 0.79
N THR A 73 -0.08 -5.17 1.97
CA THR A 73 -1.32 -5.44 2.69
C THR A 73 -2.06 -4.15 3.05
N ILE A 74 -1.36 -3.15 3.56
CA ILE A 74 -1.87 -1.80 3.84
C ILE A 74 -2.45 -1.18 2.56
N GLY A 75 -1.73 -1.29 1.44
CA GLY A 75 -2.20 -0.82 0.14
C GLY A 75 -3.50 -1.51 -0.31
N LEU A 76 -3.60 -2.85 -0.14
CA LEU A 76 -4.81 -3.62 -0.47
C LEU A 76 -6.00 -3.25 0.41
N VAL A 77 -5.77 -3.00 1.72
CA VAL A 77 -6.82 -2.54 2.64
C VAL A 77 -7.28 -1.12 2.26
N THR A 78 -6.35 -0.23 1.95
CA THR A 78 -6.65 1.15 1.50
C THR A 78 -7.46 1.16 0.21
N ALA A 79 -7.15 0.26 -0.73
CA ALA A 79 -7.86 0.11 -1.99
C ALA A 79 -9.18 -0.70 -1.86
N GLY A 80 -9.58 -1.11 -0.66
CA GLY A 80 -10.81 -1.88 -0.42
C GLY A 80 -10.78 -3.34 -0.90
N PHE A 81 -9.64 -3.84 -1.38
CA PHE A 81 -9.49 -5.24 -1.82
C PHE A 81 -9.32 -6.23 -0.66
N MET A 82 -9.07 -5.73 0.54
CA MET A 82 -8.87 -6.54 1.74
C MET A 82 -9.52 -5.89 2.95
N THR A 83 -10.21 -6.67 3.76
CA THR A 83 -10.76 -6.21 5.04
C THR A 83 -9.68 -6.15 6.11
N LEU A 84 -9.90 -5.36 7.18
CA LEU A 84 -8.98 -5.29 8.32
C LEU A 84 -8.73 -6.67 8.96
N LYS A 85 -9.75 -7.52 9.09
CA LYS A 85 -9.60 -8.88 9.66
C LYS A 85 -8.71 -9.78 8.80
N GLN A 86 -8.82 -9.69 7.47
CA GLN A 86 -7.95 -10.41 6.54
C GLN A 86 -6.51 -9.91 6.64
N ALA A 87 -6.32 -8.58 6.70
CA ALA A 87 -5.01 -7.96 6.88
C ALA A 87 -4.31 -8.38 8.18
N ILE A 88 -5.06 -8.52 9.28
CA ILE A 88 -4.52 -9.04 10.55
C ILE A 88 -3.90 -10.42 10.32
N GLY A 89 -4.61 -11.32 9.64
CA GLY A 89 -4.08 -12.65 9.32
C GLY A 89 -2.79 -12.57 8.50
N VAL A 90 -2.76 -11.73 7.45
CA VAL A 90 -1.55 -11.56 6.61
C VAL A 90 -0.37 -11.01 7.42
N ILE A 91 -0.59 -10.04 8.30
CA ILE A 91 0.45 -9.46 9.16
C ILE A 91 1.00 -10.51 10.14
N MET A 92 0.13 -11.31 10.76
CA MET A 92 0.55 -12.43 11.62
C MET A 92 1.40 -13.44 10.83
N GLY A 93 0.97 -13.79 9.61
CA GLY A 93 1.73 -14.67 8.73
C GLY A 93 3.07 -14.09 8.30
N ALA A 94 3.14 -12.77 8.06
CA ALA A 94 4.39 -12.09 7.71
C ALA A 94 5.43 -12.20 8.83
N ASN A 95 5.03 -12.10 10.10
CA ASN A 95 5.94 -12.31 11.22
C ASN A 95 6.51 -13.74 11.25
N ILE A 96 5.67 -14.77 11.00
CA ILE A 96 6.17 -16.15 10.86
C ILE A 96 7.13 -16.26 9.67
N GLY A 97 6.77 -15.70 8.52
CA GLY A 97 7.58 -15.76 7.29
C GLY A 97 9.00 -15.17 7.46
N THR A 98 9.14 -14.12 8.28
CA THR A 98 10.43 -13.50 8.58
C THR A 98 11.37 -14.47 9.31
N THR A 99 10.86 -15.40 10.11
CA THR A 99 11.70 -16.34 10.87
C THR A 99 12.46 -17.30 9.95
N VAL A 100 11.99 -17.54 8.74
CA VAL A 100 12.68 -18.40 7.76
C VAL A 100 14.07 -17.85 7.42
N THR A 101 14.26 -16.53 7.41
CA THR A 101 15.59 -15.92 7.24
C THR A 101 16.54 -16.33 8.36
N ALA A 102 16.07 -16.35 9.61
CA ALA A 102 16.89 -16.81 10.74
C ALA A 102 17.28 -18.29 10.61
N PHE A 103 16.37 -19.14 10.10
CA PHE A 103 16.70 -20.54 9.81
C PHE A 103 17.71 -20.67 8.66
N ILE A 104 17.59 -19.85 7.61
CA ILE A 104 18.59 -19.83 6.52
C ILE A 104 19.97 -19.47 7.08
N ILE A 105 20.06 -18.44 7.91
CA ILE A 105 21.29 -18.04 8.59
C ILE A 105 21.81 -19.18 9.49
N GLY A 106 20.91 -19.89 10.16
CA GLY A 106 21.24 -21.02 11.04
C GLY A 106 21.83 -22.24 10.34
N ILE A 107 21.68 -22.36 9.01
CA ILE A 107 22.33 -23.40 8.22
C ILE A 107 23.81 -23.00 8.08
N ASP A 108 24.71 -23.79 8.63
CA ASP A 108 26.15 -23.54 8.58
C ASP A 108 26.70 -23.81 7.16
N LEU A 109 26.63 -22.80 6.32
CA LEU A 109 27.11 -22.81 4.94
C LEU A 109 28.31 -21.88 4.74
N GLY A 110 28.97 -21.45 5.81
CA GLY A 110 30.11 -20.52 5.75
C GLY A 110 31.19 -20.97 4.78
N GLU A 111 31.57 -22.26 4.81
CA GLU A 111 32.57 -22.82 3.91
C GLU A 111 32.20 -22.69 2.40
N TYR A 112 30.91 -22.66 2.09
CA TYR A 112 30.41 -22.52 0.70
C TYR A 112 30.06 -21.06 0.33
N ALA A 113 30.17 -20.12 1.25
CA ALA A 113 29.80 -18.72 1.02
C ALA A 113 30.55 -18.12 -0.19
N MET A 114 31.87 -18.28 -0.22
CA MET A 114 32.71 -17.73 -1.30
C MET A 114 32.45 -18.35 -2.68
N PRO A 115 32.38 -19.68 -2.86
CA PRO A 115 31.99 -20.28 -4.13
C PRO A 115 30.61 -19.85 -4.61
N ILE A 116 29.62 -19.76 -3.72
CA ILE A 116 28.26 -19.33 -4.05
C ILE A 116 28.23 -17.86 -4.47
N LEU A 117 28.97 -17.00 -3.75
CA LEU A 117 29.12 -15.58 -4.10
C LEU A 117 29.76 -15.41 -5.48
N ALA A 118 30.84 -16.16 -5.77
CA ALA A 118 31.53 -16.10 -7.05
C ALA A 118 30.61 -16.55 -8.19
N LEU A 119 29.86 -17.64 -8.00
CA LEU A 119 28.88 -18.11 -8.99
C LEU A 119 27.78 -17.07 -9.21
N GLY A 120 27.25 -16.48 -8.13
CA GLY A 120 26.25 -15.41 -8.21
C GLY A 120 26.77 -14.21 -9.01
N ALA A 121 27.97 -13.73 -8.70
CA ALA A 121 28.62 -12.64 -9.42
C ALA A 121 28.79 -12.95 -10.91
N PHE A 122 29.25 -14.18 -11.23
CA PHE A 122 29.40 -14.64 -12.59
C PHE A 122 28.07 -14.59 -13.37
N LEU A 123 26.99 -15.09 -12.77
CA LEU A 123 25.67 -15.08 -13.40
C LEU A 123 25.15 -13.65 -13.62
N ILE A 124 25.35 -12.74 -12.66
CA ILE A 124 24.94 -11.34 -12.80
C ILE A 124 25.71 -10.66 -13.94
N PHE A 125 27.02 -10.87 -14.02
CA PHE A 125 27.89 -10.14 -14.93
C PHE A 125 27.77 -10.63 -16.38
N PHE A 126 27.73 -11.97 -16.58
CA PHE A 126 27.77 -12.56 -17.92
C PHE A 126 26.41 -12.81 -18.56
N PHE A 127 25.32 -12.85 -17.77
CA PHE A 127 24.00 -13.16 -18.32
C PHE A 127 23.03 -12.00 -18.20
N LYS A 128 22.55 -11.50 -19.33
CA LYS A 128 21.56 -10.41 -19.43
C LYS A 128 20.10 -10.88 -19.34
N ARG A 129 19.83 -12.20 -19.41
CA ARG A 129 18.47 -12.74 -19.28
C ARG A 129 17.97 -12.54 -17.85
N SER A 130 16.81 -11.87 -17.70
CA SER A 130 16.24 -11.50 -16.41
C SER A 130 16.17 -12.67 -15.41
N LYS A 131 15.71 -13.85 -15.84
CA LYS A 131 15.63 -15.04 -14.96
C LYS A 131 16.98 -15.48 -14.42
N ILE A 132 18.02 -15.55 -15.27
CA ILE A 132 19.37 -15.96 -14.86
C ILE A 132 20.01 -14.90 -13.99
N ASN A 133 19.84 -13.62 -14.33
CA ASN A 133 20.34 -12.51 -13.55
C ASN A 133 19.71 -12.48 -12.14
N ASN A 134 18.42 -12.73 -12.03
CA ASN A 134 17.73 -12.80 -10.73
C ASN A 134 18.24 -13.97 -9.87
N ILE A 135 18.47 -15.16 -10.47
CA ILE A 135 19.11 -16.28 -9.76
C ILE A 135 20.51 -15.89 -9.31
N GLY A 136 21.27 -15.22 -10.19
CA GLY A 136 22.58 -14.69 -9.84
C GLY A 136 22.54 -13.76 -8.63
N ARG A 137 21.54 -12.85 -8.57
CA ARG A 137 21.34 -11.96 -7.41
C ARG A 137 21.02 -12.73 -6.14
N VAL A 138 20.19 -13.77 -6.22
CA VAL A 138 19.89 -14.62 -5.06
C VAL A 138 21.14 -15.30 -4.54
N LEU A 139 21.95 -15.91 -5.42
CA LEU A 139 23.19 -16.60 -5.04
C LEU A 139 24.23 -15.60 -4.51
N PHE A 140 24.44 -14.48 -5.20
CA PHE A 140 25.37 -13.45 -4.77
C PHE A 140 24.98 -12.88 -3.38
N GLY A 141 23.69 -12.56 -3.21
CA GLY A 141 23.18 -12.06 -1.94
C GLY A 141 23.32 -13.08 -0.81
N PHE A 142 23.03 -14.35 -1.10
CA PHE A 142 23.20 -15.45 -0.16
C PHE A 142 24.67 -15.63 0.27
N GLY A 143 25.59 -15.68 -0.68
CA GLY A 143 27.01 -15.77 -0.36
C GLY A 143 27.54 -14.55 0.40
N SER A 144 27.11 -13.34 0.02
CA SER A 144 27.46 -12.10 0.73
C SER A 144 26.94 -12.08 2.17
N LEU A 145 25.73 -12.63 2.40
CA LEU A 145 25.13 -12.73 3.73
C LEU A 145 26.03 -13.55 4.67
N PHE A 146 26.42 -14.77 4.25
CA PHE A 146 27.28 -15.62 5.08
C PHE A 146 28.69 -15.06 5.25
N PHE A 147 29.26 -14.50 4.18
CA PHE A 147 30.56 -13.83 4.27
C PHE A 147 30.54 -12.64 5.25
N GLY A 148 29.47 -11.82 5.20
CA GLY A 148 29.30 -10.71 6.14
C GLY A 148 29.15 -11.17 7.58
N LEU A 149 28.41 -12.27 7.83
CA LEU A 149 28.27 -12.88 9.16
C LEU A 149 29.59 -13.38 9.69
N GLU A 150 30.34 -14.15 8.91
CA GLU A 150 31.66 -14.67 9.30
C GLU A 150 32.62 -13.52 9.63
N PHE A 151 32.61 -12.45 8.82
CA PHE A 151 33.44 -11.28 9.02
C PHE A 151 33.04 -10.51 10.30
N MET A 152 31.74 -10.37 10.59
CA MET A 152 31.24 -9.78 11.85
C MET A 152 31.69 -10.63 13.07
N GLY A 153 31.50 -11.95 13.00
CA GLY A 153 31.85 -12.86 14.08
C GLY A 153 33.33 -12.80 14.45
N GLY A 154 34.18 -12.78 13.42
CA GLY A 154 35.63 -12.60 13.65
C GLY A 154 35.96 -11.26 14.30
N ALA A 155 35.27 -10.20 13.94
CA ALA A 155 35.48 -8.86 14.47
C ALA A 155 35.06 -8.70 15.95
N VAL A 156 34.00 -9.41 16.40
CA VAL A 156 33.44 -9.21 17.75
C VAL A 156 34.09 -10.09 18.81
N LYS A 157 34.83 -11.14 18.43
CA LYS A 157 35.55 -12.01 19.40
C LYS A 157 36.35 -11.25 20.46
N PRO A 158 37.14 -10.23 20.10
CA PRO A 158 37.91 -9.48 21.09
C PRO A 158 37.05 -8.71 22.11
N LEU A 159 35.76 -8.45 21.79
CA LEU A 159 34.88 -7.76 22.74
C LEU A 159 34.59 -8.60 23.99
N ALA A 160 34.63 -9.93 23.89
CA ALA A 160 34.45 -10.83 25.04
C ALA A 160 35.47 -10.58 26.16
N GLU A 161 36.64 -10.07 25.80
CA GLU A 161 37.74 -9.79 26.74
C GLU A 161 37.61 -8.42 27.42
N LEU A 162 36.74 -7.53 26.89
CA LEU A 162 36.50 -6.21 27.46
C LEU A 162 35.55 -6.29 28.66
N GLU A 163 36.04 -5.97 29.87
CA GLU A 163 35.23 -6.03 31.11
C GLU A 163 33.95 -5.19 31.02
N GLY A 164 33.97 -3.99 30.40
CA GLY A 164 32.79 -3.15 30.21
C GLY A 164 31.73 -3.80 29.31
N PHE A 165 32.16 -4.51 28.27
CA PHE A 165 31.25 -5.25 27.39
C PHE A 165 30.63 -6.46 28.09
N ARG A 166 31.47 -7.20 28.80
CA ARG A 166 31.05 -8.35 29.61
C ARG A 166 30.03 -7.96 30.67
N GLN A 167 30.26 -6.83 31.38
CA GLN A 167 29.34 -6.32 32.37
C GLN A 167 27.99 -5.92 31.73
N LEU A 168 28.00 -5.25 30.56
CA LEU A 168 26.78 -4.91 29.81
C LEU A 168 25.98 -6.18 29.45
N MET A 169 26.64 -7.25 29.00
CA MET A 169 25.98 -8.52 28.67
C MET A 169 25.39 -9.21 29.90
N LEU A 170 26.11 -9.15 31.05
CA LEU A 170 25.59 -9.66 32.31
C LEU A 170 24.38 -8.88 32.79
N ASP A 171 24.40 -7.55 32.67
CA ASP A 171 23.27 -6.68 33.03
C ASP A 171 22.04 -6.97 32.15
N MET A 172 22.26 -7.20 30.85
CA MET A 172 21.17 -7.62 29.93
C MET A 172 20.63 -9.01 30.29
N SER A 173 21.48 -9.93 30.73
CA SER A 173 21.05 -11.27 31.14
C SER A 173 20.30 -11.27 32.49
N SER A 174 20.57 -10.30 33.36
CA SER A 174 19.92 -10.16 34.68
C SER A 174 18.64 -9.33 34.65
N HIS A 175 18.47 -8.45 33.66
CA HIS A 175 17.36 -7.52 33.55
C HIS A 175 16.64 -7.65 32.20
N THR A 176 15.61 -8.47 32.15
CA THR A 176 14.79 -8.75 30.96
C THR A 176 14.37 -7.48 30.18
N ILE A 177 14.00 -6.42 30.90
CA ILE A 177 13.52 -5.18 30.27
C ILE A 177 14.66 -4.50 29.47
N TYR A 178 15.89 -4.56 29.94
CA TYR A 178 17.03 -3.99 29.18
C TYR A 178 17.27 -4.74 27.88
N GLY A 179 17.19 -6.07 27.88
CA GLY A 179 17.28 -6.87 26.67
C GLY A 179 16.17 -6.51 25.66
N ILE A 180 14.93 -6.39 26.14
CA ILE A 180 13.80 -5.98 25.28
C ILE A 180 14.04 -4.58 24.69
N LEU A 181 14.46 -3.60 25.48
CA LEU A 181 14.71 -2.23 24.99
C LEU A 181 15.87 -2.19 23.99
N VAL A 182 16.93 -2.97 24.22
CA VAL A 182 18.03 -3.09 23.26
C VAL A 182 17.54 -3.70 21.94
N GLY A 183 16.72 -4.76 21.98
CA GLY A 183 16.13 -5.36 20.79
C GLY A 183 15.26 -4.37 20.02
N ILE A 184 14.39 -3.62 20.72
CA ILE A 184 13.57 -2.56 20.11
C ILE A 184 14.47 -1.51 19.45
N GLY A 185 15.45 -0.98 20.17
CA GLY A 185 16.33 0.08 19.71
C GLY A 185 17.17 -0.34 18.51
N LEU A 186 17.78 -1.53 18.58
CA LEU A 186 18.61 -2.06 17.52
C LEU A 186 17.79 -2.26 16.23
N THR A 187 16.62 -2.88 16.34
CA THR A 187 15.76 -3.12 15.17
C THR A 187 15.17 -1.84 14.60
N ALA A 188 14.81 -0.88 15.45
CA ALA A 188 14.38 0.45 15.02
C ALA A 188 15.48 1.21 14.25
N LEU A 189 16.73 1.08 14.69
CA LEU A 189 17.90 1.70 14.06
C LEU A 189 18.23 1.03 12.72
N VAL A 190 18.32 -0.30 12.72
CA VAL A 190 18.70 -1.10 11.53
C VAL A 190 17.52 -1.23 10.54
N GLN A 191 16.28 -1.06 11.01
CA GLN A 191 15.02 -1.25 10.26
C GLN A 191 14.89 -2.64 9.60
N SER A 192 15.54 -3.65 10.18
CA SER A 192 15.54 -5.03 9.69
C SER A 192 15.62 -6.01 10.84
N SER A 193 14.52 -6.72 11.13
CA SER A 193 14.51 -7.79 12.14
C SER A 193 15.41 -8.95 11.76
N SER A 194 15.47 -9.33 10.48
CA SER A 194 16.38 -10.38 10.02
C SER A 194 17.83 -10.03 10.30
N ALA A 195 18.21 -8.74 10.19
CA ALA A 195 19.55 -8.30 10.52
C ALA A 195 19.82 -8.32 12.03
N THR A 196 18.88 -7.82 12.83
CA THR A 196 18.99 -7.87 14.30
C THR A 196 19.12 -9.30 14.81
N ILE A 197 18.30 -10.22 14.28
CA ILE A 197 18.38 -11.64 14.65
C ILE A 197 19.71 -12.24 14.18
N GLY A 198 20.22 -11.90 12.98
CA GLY A 198 21.53 -12.37 12.51
C GLY A 198 22.68 -11.91 13.40
N ILE A 199 22.67 -10.65 13.86
CA ILE A 199 23.63 -10.14 14.84
C ILE A 199 23.51 -10.91 16.16
N LEU A 200 22.28 -11.15 16.63
CA LEU A 200 22.02 -11.88 17.86
C LEU A 200 22.47 -13.34 17.78
N GLN A 201 22.26 -14.00 16.64
CA GLN A 201 22.73 -15.34 16.34
C GLN A 201 24.26 -15.40 16.43
N GLU A 202 24.95 -14.42 15.85
CA GLU A 202 26.41 -14.36 15.89
C GLU A 202 26.93 -14.10 17.31
N PHE A 203 26.31 -13.17 18.04
CA PHE A 203 26.70 -12.90 19.42
C PHE A 203 26.53 -14.14 20.33
N TYR A 204 25.42 -14.86 20.14
CA TYR A 204 25.18 -16.10 20.90
C TYR A 204 26.16 -17.22 20.48
N SER A 205 26.54 -17.30 19.22
CA SER A 205 27.49 -18.30 18.72
C SER A 205 28.93 -18.07 19.20
N GLN A 206 29.28 -16.82 19.52
CA GLN A 206 30.59 -16.42 20.02
C GLN A 206 30.62 -16.35 21.57
N ASP A 207 29.59 -16.88 22.26
CA ASP A 207 29.44 -16.83 23.72
C ASP A 207 29.48 -15.41 24.32
N LEU A 208 29.15 -14.38 23.50
CA LEU A 208 29.11 -12.98 23.93
C LEU A 208 27.83 -12.66 24.72
N ILE A 209 26.76 -13.39 24.53
CA ILE A 209 25.50 -13.25 25.24
C ILE A 209 24.98 -14.63 25.66
N THR A 210 24.38 -14.73 26.83
CA THR A 210 23.72 -15.95 27.30
C THR A 210 22.32 -16.10 26.66
N LEU A 211 21.73 -17.29 26.73
CA LEU A 211 20.36 -17.51 26.29
C LEU A 211 19.35 -16.63 27.05
N GLN A 212 19.61 -16.39 28.35
CA GLN A 212 18.84 -15.50 29.22
C GLN A 212 18.82 -14.05 28.73
N GLY A 213 19.95 -13.59 28.16
CA GLY A 213 20.04 -12.24 27.56
C GLY A 213 19.51 -12.20 26.13
N ALA A 214 19.74 -13.25 25.34
CA ALA A 214 19.38 -13.30 23.93
C ALA A 214 17.86 -13.34 23.71
N ILE A 215 17.10 -14.13 24.49
CA ILE A 215 15.64 -14.23 24.32
C ILE A 215 14.92 -12.88 24.53
N PRO A 216 15.21 -12.07 25.58
CA PRO A 216 14.65 -10.73 25.71
C PRO A 216 14.94 -9.81 24.52
N VAL A 217 16.16 -9.83 23.97
CA VAL A 217 16.53 -9.05 22.77
C VAL A 217 15.70 -9.49 21.57
N LEU A 218 15.51 -10.80 21.36
CA LEU A 218 14.66 -11.37 20.32
C LEU A 218 13.20 -10.91 20.48
N LEU A 219 12.67 -10.88 21.71
CA LEU A 219 11.33 -10.36 21.97
C LEU A 219 11.22 -8.87 21.61
N GLY A 220 12.22 -8.07 21.98
CA GLY A 220 12.31 -6.65 21.64
C GLY A 220 12.39 -6.39 20.14
N ASP A 221 13.13 -7.21 19.38
CA ASP A 221 13.22 -7.15 17.93
C ASP A 221 11.84 -7.17 17.25
N ASN A 222 10.95 -8.05 17.72
CA ASN A 222 9.59 -8.15 17.17
C ASN A 222 8.75 -6.88 17.36
N ILE A 223 8.92 -6.15 18.47
CA ILE A 223 8.30 -4.83 18.65
C ILE A 223 8.97 -3.80 17.74
N GLY A 224 10.30 -3.79 17.69
CA GLY A 224 11.08 -2.85 16.86
C GLY A 224 10.70 -2.88 15.39
N THR A 225 10.41 -4.06 14.86
CA THR A 225 9.97 -4.28 13.47
C THR A 225 8.69 -3.49 13.13
N THR A 226 7.82 -3.23 14.10
CA THR A 226 6.54 -2.54 13.86
C THR A 226 6.68 -1.06 13.53
N ILE A 227 7.80 -0.44 13.86
CA ILE A 227 8.08 0.98 13.61
C ILE A 227 8.00 1.30 12.11
N THR A 228 8.51 0.42 11.26
CA THR A 228 8.45 0.59 9.80
C THR A 228 7.02 0.62 9.28
N ALA A 229 6.13 -0.22 9.83
CA ALA A 229 4.71 -0.22 9.47
C ALA A 229 3.99 1.06 9.92
N ILE A 230 4.33 1.59 11.11
CA ILE A 230 3.80 2.87 11.60
C ILE A 230 4.22 3.99 10.64
N LEU A 231 5.51 4.09 10.31
CA LEU A 231 6.03 5.12 9.41
C LEU A 231 5.33 5.06 8.03
N ALA A 232 5.18 3.86 7.47
CA ALA A 232 4.48 3.65 6.19
C ALA A 232 3.00 4.06 6.24
N SER A 233 2.35 4.00 7.39
CA SER A 233 0.94 4.33 7.56
C SER A 233 0.64 5.81 7.84
N LEU A 234 1.65 6.63 8.16
CA LEU A 234 1.45 8.03 8.60
C LEU A 234 0.65 8.86 7.58
N ALA A 235 0.99 8.74 6.30
CA ALA A 235 0.29 9.41 5.20
C ALA A 235 -0.89 8.58 4.65
N GLY A 236 -1.14 7.39 5.19
CA GLY A 236 -2.15 6.46 4.70
C GLY A 236 -3.56 6.73 5.21
N SER A 237 -4.52 5.95 4.65
CA SER A 237 -5.93 5.93 5.05
C SER A 237 -6.09 5.52 6.53
N LEU A 238 -7.31 5.68 7.07
CA LEU A 238 -7.64 5.21 8.41
C LEU A 238 -7.44 3.68 8.53
N ALA A 239 -7.81 2.94 7.48
CA ALA A 239 -7.59 1.50 7.40
C ALA A 239 -6.10 1.13 7.41
N ALA A 240 -5.25 1.90 6.73
CA ALA A 240 -3.80 1.77 6.76
C ALA A 240 -3.24 1.93 8.18
N LYS A 241 -3.67 2.97 8.88
CA LYS A 241 -3.27 3.22 10.28
C LYS A 241 -3.71 2.10 11.20
N ARG A 242 -4.95 1.63 11.07
CA ARG A 242 -5.45 0.48 11.84
C ARG A 242 -4.64 -0.77 11.59
N ALA A 243 -4.28 -1.08 10.35
CA ALA A 243 -3.44 -2.24 10.02
C ALA A 243 -2.03 -2.14 10.65
N ALA A 244 -1.41 -0.96 10.62
CA ALA A 244 -0.12 -0.73 11.28
C ALA A 244 -0.22 -0.87 12.81
N PHE A 245 -1.26 -0.31 13.42
CA PHE A 245 -1.48 -0.46 14.87
C PHE A 245 -1.77 -1.90 15.29
N VAL A 246 -2.43 -2.71 14.44
CA VAL A 246 -2.57 -4.15 14.69
C VAL A 246 -1.21 -4.81 14.81
N HIS A 247 -0.28 -4.50 13.92
CA HIS A 247 1.08 -5.07 13.95
C HIS A 247 1.78 -4.76 15.28
N VAL A 248 1.65 -3.51 15.77
CA VAL A 248 2.18 -3.11 17.09
C VAL A 248 1.54 -3.92 18.21
N ILE A 249 0.20 -3.91 18.28
CA ILE A 249 -0.55 -4.54 19.38
C ILE A 249 -0.31 -6.04 19.42
N PHE A 250 -0.30 -6.71 18.26
CA PHE A 250 0.00 -8.14 18.14
C PHE A 250 1.36 -8.49 18.73
N ASN A 251 2.41 -7.73 18.36
CA ASN A 251 3.76 -7.98 18.88
C ASN A 251 3.90 -7.60 20.36
N VAL A 252 3.34 -6.48 20.80
CA VAL A 252 3.38 -6.07 22.22
C VAL A 252 2.68 -7.09 23.11
N ILE A 253 1.47 -7.57 22.74
CA ILE A 253 0.77 -8.62 23.49
C ILE A 253 1.62 -9.89 23.53
N GLY A 254 2.20 -10.30 22.41
CA GLY A 254 3.08 -11.48 22.36
C GLY A 254 4.27 -11.35 23.28
N VAL A 255 4.96 -10.20 23.23
CA VAL A 255 6.11 -9.93 24.11
C VAL A 255 5.72 -9.95 25.59
N ILE A 256 4.58 -9.36 25.95
CA ILE A 256 4.09 -9.40 27.34
C ILE A 256 3.85 -10.85 27.79
N ILE A 257 3.15 -11.64 26.98
CA ILE A 257 2.84 -13.05 27.29
C ILE A 257 4.16 -13.83 27.48
N PHE A 258 5.08 -13.72 26.52
CA PHE A 258 6.34 -14.48 26.57
C PHE A 258 7.29 -13.99 27.65
N THR A 259 7.30 -12.69 27.97
CA THR A 259 8.07 -12.15 29.09
C THR A 259 7.61 -12.78 30.43
N LEU A 260 6.31 -12.94 30.63
CA LEU A 260 5.77 -13.63 31.81
C LEU A 260 6.10 -15.13 31.82
N LEU A 261 6.27 -15.73 30.65
CA LEU A 261 6.59 -17.14 30.47
C LEU A 261 8.11 -17.43 30.36
N LEU A 262 8.99 -16.42 30.42
CA LEU A 262 10.46 -16.61 30.32
C LEU A 262 11.01 -17.69 31.28
N PRO A 263 10.54 -17.79 32.55
CA PRO A 263 11.02 -18.86 33.45
C PRO A 263 10.74 -20.29 32.94
N ILE A 264 9.80 -20.44 32.02
CA ILE A 264 9.45 -21.72 31.38
C ILE A 264 10.10 -21.82 30.00
N VAL A 265 10.05 -20.74 29.22
CA VAL A 265 10.53 -20.73 27.83
C VAL A 265 12.03 -20.91 27.72
N ILE A 266 12.81 -20.23 28.57
CA ILE A 266 14.28 -20.31 28.50
C ILE A 266 14.76 -21.74 28.79
N PRO A 267 14.37 -22.40 29.91
CA PRO A 267 14.76 -23.79 30.17
C PRO A 267 14.26 -24.75 29.07
N LEU A 268 13.08 -24.52 28.50
CA LEU A 268 12.54 -25.34 27.42
C LEU A 268 13.43 -25.24 26.16
N ILE A 269 13.81 -24.03 25.75
CA ILE A 269 14.69 -23.83 24.60
C ILE A 269 16.08 -24.45 24.86
N ALA A 270 16.64 -24.29 26.06
CA ALA A 270 17.90 -24.93 26.45
C ALA A 270 17.80 -26.47 26.36
N THR A 271 16.74 -27.06 26.90
CA THR A 271 16.48 -28.51 26.79
C THR A 271 16.37 -28.98 25.33
N ILE A 272 15.71 -28.21 24.47
CA ILE A 272 15.60 -28.52 23.03
C ILE A 272 16.99 -28.40 22.37
N GLN A 273 17.76 -27.37 22.71
CA GLN A 273 19.11 -27.20 22.19
C GLN A 273 19.97 -28.44 22.49
N ASP A 274 19.94 -28.91 23.74
CA ASP A 274 20.71 -30.08 24.16
C ASP A 274 20.19 -31.38 23.54
N ALA A 275 18.87 -31.60 23.56
CA ALA A 275 18.25 -32.83 23.06
C ALA A 275 18.39 -33.00 21.54
N TRP A 276 18.37 -31.93 20.79
CA TRP A 276 18.50 -31.95 19.32
C TRP A 276 19.89 -31.56 18.84
N HIS A 277 20.82 -31.35 19.74
CA HIS A 277 22.18 -30.91 19.44
C HIS A 277 22.22 -29.69 18.50
N LEU A 278 21.33 -28.72 18.76
CA LEU A 278 21.25 -27.54 17.92
C LEU A 278 22.50 -26.67 18.10
N LYS A 279 23.09 -26.23 16.98
CA LYS A 279 24.12 -25.21 17.03
C LYS A 279 23.56 -23.90 17.62
N PRO A 280 24.37 -23.06 18.29
CA PRO A 280 23.90 -21.81 18.90
C PRO A 280 23.10 -20.93 17.94
N VAL A 281 23.56 -20.74 16.71
CA VAL A 281 22.87 -19.97 15.67
C VAL A 281 21.47 -20.53 15.38
N MET A 282 21.35 -21.86 15.26
CA MET A 282 20.08 -22.53 15.02
C MET A 282 19.15 -22.46 16.25
N THR A 283 19.67 -22.40 17.46
CA THR A 283 18.89 -22.26 18.69
C THR A 283 18.13 -20.94 18.71
N ILE A 284 18.78 -19.83 18.34
CA ILE A 284 18.13 -18.52 18.23
C ILE A 284 17.08 -18.52 17.10
N ALA A 285 17.39 -19.15 15.94
CA ALA A 285 16.41 -19.30 14.85
C ALA A 285 15.18 -20.08 15.31
N PHE A 286 15.38 -21.18 16.03
CA PHE A 286 14.29 -21.98 16.59
C PHE A 286 13.46 -21.19 17.61
N ALA A 287 14.11 -20.48 18.54
CA ALA A 287 13.43 -19.62 19.50
C ALA A 287 12.59 -18.54 18.81
N HIS A 288 13.12 -17.90 17.77
CA HIS A 288 12.42 -16.89 16.97
C HIS A 288 11.19 -17.48 16.24
N GLY A 289 11.36 -18.65 15.60
CA GLY A 289 10.27 -19.37 14.95
C GLY A 289 9.19 -19.79 15.94
N ALA A 290 9.60 -20.41 17.07
CA ALA A 290 8.68 -20.86 18.13
C ALA A 290 7.87 -19.69 18.71
N PHE A 291 8.51 -18.55 18.99
CA PHE A 291 7.83 -17.34 19.44
C PHE A 291 6.75 -16.90 18.43
N ASN A 292 7.10 -16.68 17.18
CA ASN A 292 6.18 -16.11 16.19
C ASN A 292 5.04 -17.08 15.85
N VAL A 293 5.32 -18.37 15.73
CA VAL A 293 4.28 -19.38 15.48
C VAL A 293 3.33 -19.48 16.68
N THR A 294 3.86 -19.61 17.90
CA THR A 294 3.04 -19.74 19.12
C THR A 294 2.24 -18.46 19.37
N ASN A 295 2.85 -17.27 19.20
CA ASN A 295 2.16 -16.00 19.33
C ASN A 295 0.99 -15.88 18.34
N THR A 296 1.21 -16.29 17.08
CA THR A 296 0.16 -16.33 16.07
C THR A 296 -0.96 -17.31 16.45
N LEU A 297 -0.62 -18.54 16.88
CA LEU A 297 -1.61 -19.53 17.28
C LEU A 297 -2.48 -19.07 18.47
N ILE A 298 -1.86 -18.40 19.45
CA ILE A 298 -2.57 -17.85 20.62
C ILE A 298 -3.51 -16.72 20.18
N GLN A 299 -3.07 -15.79 19.32
CA GLN A 299 -3.84 -14.58 18.99
C GLN A 299 -4.78 -14.73 17.79
N LEU A 300 -4.59 -15.74 16.92
CA LEU A 300 -5.42 -15.96 15.73
C LEU A 300 -6.92 -16.13 16.04
N PRO A 301 -7.35 -16.86 17.10
CA PRO A 301 -8.76 -16.92 17.48
C PRO A 301 -9.34 -15.56 17.88
N PHE A 302 -8.49 -14.61 18.29
CA PHE A 302 -8.87 -13.29 18.79
C PHE A 302 -8.74 -12.17 17.74
N VAL A 303 -8.63 -12.50 16.45
CA VAL A 303 -8.55 -11.51 15.35
C VAL A 303 -9.69 -10.48 15.41
N GLY A 304 -10.90 -10.91 15.79
CA GLY A 304 -12.04 -10.01 15.98
C GLY A 304 -11.84 -9.01 17.12
N VAL A 305 -11.22 -9.45 18.21
CA VAL A 305 -10.89 -8.60 19.37
C VAL A 305 -9.78 -7.62 19.01
N LEU A 306 -8.73 -8.07 18.33
CA LEU A 306 -7.66 -7.19 17.85
C LEU A 306 -8.21 -6.09 16.92
N ALA A 307 -9.07 -6.46 15.98
CA ALA A 307 -9.74 -5.50 15.08
C ALA A 307 -10.59 -4.49 15.89
N TRP A 308 -11.29 -4.94 16.91
CA TRP A 308 -12.09 -4.07 17.79
C TRP A 308 -11.20 -3.11 18.59
N ILE A 309 -10.13 -3.62 19.24
CA ILE A 309 -9.17 -2.79 20.01
C ILE A 309 -8.62 -1.68 19.13
N VAL A 310 -8.12 -2.04 17.95
CA VAL A 310 -7.50 -1.07 17.03
C VAL A 310 -8.51 -0.05 16.53
N THR A 311 -9.75 -0.45 16.28
CA THR A 311 -10.81 0.49 15.88
C THR A 311 -11.14 1.49 16.99
N LYS A 312 -10.95 1.11 18.26
CA LYS A 312 -11.10 2.01 19.42
C LYS A 312 -9.90 2.95 19.59
N ILE A 313 -8.68 2.46 19.40
CA ILE A 313 -7.43 3.26 19.50
C ILE A 313 -7.32 4.26 18.35
N VAL A 314 -7.71 3.86 17.13
CA VAL A 314 -7.70 4.68 15.93
C VAL A 314 -9.17 4.92 15.51
N PRO A 315 -9.87 5.84 16.20
CA PRO A 315 -11.28 6.09 15.94
C PRO A 315 -11.49 6.81 14.62
N GLY A 316 -12.67 6.64 14.05
CA GLY A 316 -13.08 7.26 12.80
C GLY A 316 -13.92 6.30 11.97
N LYS A 317 -14.66 6.82 11.00
CA LYS A 317 -15.29 6.03 9.95
C LYS A 317 -14.38 6.04 8.74
N ASP A 318 -14.07 4.88 8.19
CA ASP A 318 -13.45 4.80 6.87
C ASP A 318 -14.50 5.21 5.84
N VAL A 319 -14.16 6.17 5.01
CA VAL A 319 -15.07 6.67 3.97
C VAL A 319 -15.40 5.58 2.94
N THR A 320 -14.51 4.60 2.80
CA THR A 320 -14.78 3.40 2.00
C THR A 320 -15.87 2.49 2.58
N GLU A 321 -16.29 2.67 3.83
CA GLU A 321 -17.47 1.97 4.38
C GLU A 321 -18.79 2.62 3.95
N ASP A 322 -18.81 3.93 3.73
CA ASP A 322 -20.00 4.66 3.27
C ASP A 322 -20.19 4.58 1.74
N TYR A 323 -19.12 4.29 0.96
CA TYR A 323 -19.13 4.25 -0.50
C TYR A 323 -18.57 2.90 -1.02
N LYS A 324 -19.38 1.83 -0.94
CA LYS A 324 -19.05 0.52 -1.54
C LYS A 324 -19.77 0.34 -2.87
N PRO A 325 -19.19 -0.43 -3.83
CA PRO A 325 -19.95 -0.86 -5.00
C PRO A 325 -21.23 -1.58 -4.56
N GLN A 326 -22.37 -1.14 -5.07
CA GLN A 326 -23.69 -1.66 -4.67
C GLN A 326 -24.25 -2.67 -5.67
N HIS A 327 -23.85 -2.56 -6.95
CA HIS A 327 -24.47 -3.27 -8.06
C HIS A 327 -23.54 -4.29 -8.75
N LEU A 328 -22.29 -4.47 -8.30
CA LEU A 328 -21.31 -5.36 -8.95
C LEU A 328 -21.37 -6.79 -8.41
N ASN A 329 -22.44 -7.53 -8.70
CA ASN A 329 -22.60 -8.92 -8.31
C ASN A 329 -21.76 -9.85 -9.19
N LYS A 330 -20.81 -10.60 -8.58
CA LYS A 330 -19.89 -11.50 -9.29
C LYS A 330 -20.60 -12.68 -9.96
N ASP A 331 -21.70 -13.16 -9.41
CA ASP A 331 -22.42 -14.33 -9.94
C ASP A 331 -23.11 -14.00 -11.27
N LEU A 332 -23.57 -12.74 -11.46
CA LEU A 332 -24.16 -12.30 -12.71
C LEU A 332 -23.20 -12.37 -13.89
N VAL A 333 -21.89 -12.16 -13.67
CA VAL A 333 -20.87 -12.26 -14.73
C VAL A 333 -20.83 -13.67 -15.35
N TYR A 334 -21.13 -14.69 -14.56
CA TYR A 334 -21.07 -16.09 -15.01
C TYR A 334 -22.38 -16.59 -15.60
N HIS A 335 -23.52 -16.12 -15.08
CA HIS A 335 -24.83 -16.68 -15.42
C HIS A 335 -25.66 -15.78 -16.34
N ALA A 336 -25.45 -14.46 -16.29
CA ALA A 336 -26.23 -13.48 -17.05
C ALA A 336 -25.40 -12.22 -17.38
N PRO A 337 -24.40 -12.29 -18.29
CA PRO A 337 -23.52 -11.17 -18.60
C PRO A 337 -24.24 -9.90 -19.05
N GLY A 338 -25.34 -10.01 -19.80
CA GLY A 338 -26.15 -8.87 -20.21
C GLY A 338 -26.83 -8.14 -19.03
N VAL A 339 -27.28 -8.88 -18.01
CA VAL A 339 -27.79 -8.31 -16.76
C VAL A 339 -26.67 -7.69 -15.95
N ALA A 340 -25.46 -8.29 -15.94
CA ALA A 340 -24.29 -7.73 -15.30
C ALA A 340 -23.92 -6.36 -15.88
N LEU A 341 -24.08 -6.14 -17.19
CA LEU A 341 -23.90 -4.82 -17.82
C LEU A 341 -24.96 -3.81 -17.35
N GLN A 342 -26.23 -4.20 -17.22
CA GLN A 342 -27.28 -3.31 -16.69
C GLN A 342 -26.98 -2.89 -15.25
N GLU A 343 -26.53 -3.81 -14.40
CA GLU A 343 -26.13 -3.48 -13.03
C GLU A 343 -24.86 -2.59 -13.01
N THR A 344 -23.95 -2.76 -13.97
CA THR A 344 -22.80 -1.85 -14.12
C THR A 344 -23.24 -0.42 -14.44
N GLN A 345 -24.26 -0.24 -15.25
CA GLN A 345 -24.82 1.08 -15.57
C GLN A 345 -25.36 1.77 -14.31
N LYS A 346 -26.06 1.04 -13.43
CA LYS A 346 -26.52 1.57 -12.13
C LYS A 346 -25.35 1.95 -11.22
N GLU A 347 -24.26 1.16 -11.27
CA GLU A 347 -23.07 1.50 -10.50
C GLU A 347 -22.36 2.74 -11.03
N LEU A 348 -22.32 2.94 -12.36
CA LEU A 348 -21.84 4.19 -12.97
C LEU A 348 -22.65 5.39 -12.53
N GLN A 349 -23.97 5.26 -12.44
CA GLN A 349 -24.86 6.30 -11.92
C GLN A 349 -24.58 6.59 -10.44
N ASN A 350 -24.36 5.55 -9.61
CA ASN A 350 -23.97 5.68 -8.22
C ASN A 350 -22.67 6.50 -8.07
N VAL A 351 -21.63 6.16 -8.84
CA VAL A 351 -20.36 6.90 -8.85
C VAL A 351 -20.55 8.34 -9.34
N GLY A 352 -21.34 8.53 -10.39
CA GLY A 352 -21.69 9.85 -10.91
C GLY A 352 -22.34 10.74 -9.86
N ASN A 353 -23.25 10.20 -9.05
CA ASN A 353 -23.90 10.92 -7.95
C ASN A 353 -22.91 11.30 -6.84
N ILE A 354 -21.89 10.46 -6.56
CA ILE A 354 -20.82 10.81 -5.62
C ILE A 354 -20.04 12.02 -6.17
N VAL A 355 -19.65 12.00 -7.45
CA VAL A 355 -18.92 13.11 -8.08
C VAL A 355 -19.77 14.39 -8.13
N ARG A 356 -21.08 14.28 -8.39
CA ARG A 356 -22.01 15.40 -8.29
C ARG A 356 -21.99 16.01 -6.88
N SER A 357 -22.04 15.18 -5.84
CA SER A 357 -21.96 15.67 -4.47
C SER A 357 -20.60 16.30 -4.12
N MET A 358 -19.51 15.99 -4.87
CA MET A 358 -18.24 16.69 -4.75
C MET A 358 -18.31 18.09 -5.36
N LEU A 359 -18.99 18.26 -6.50
CA LEU A 359 -19.26 19.58 -7.08
C LEU A 359 -20.09 20.44 -6.11
N ASP A 360 -21.18 19.90 -5.55
CA ASP A 360 -21.99 20.62 -4.57
C ASP A 360 -21.15 21.12 -3.38
N ASP A 361 -20.24 20.27 -2.86
CA ASP A 361 -19.36 20.62 -1.73
C ASP A 361 -18.40 21.80 -2.06
N VAL A 362 -17.95 21.95 -3.31
CA VAL A 362 -16.97 22.97 -3.70
C VAL A 362 -17.57 24.22 -4.38
N HIS A 363 -18.90 24.30 -4.45
CA HIS A 363 -19.62 25.41 -5.10
C HIS A 363 -19.27 26.79 -4.52
N HIS A 364 -19.04 26.88 -3.22
CA HIS A 364 -18.71 28.12 -2.54
C HIS A 364 -17.27 28.16 -2.03
N PRO A 365 -16.29 28.64 -2.83
CA PRO A 365 -14.88 28.67 -2.47
C PRO A 365 -14.57 29.41 -1.17
N SER A 366 -15.36 30.42 -0.82
CA SER A 366 -15.22 31.20 0.40
C SER A 366 -15.53 30.40 1.68
N GLN A 367 -16.32 29.34 1.58
CA GLN A 367 -16.74 28.47 2.67
C GLN A 367 -15.86 27.21 2.79
N MET A 368 -14.89 27.00 1.90
CA MET A 368 -14.00 25.84 1.93
C MET A 368 -13.09 25.87 3.16
N ASP A 369 -13.44 25.06 4.16
CA ASP A 369 -12.61 24.77 5.31
C ASP A 369 -11.80 23.47 5.11
N LYS A 370 -10.85 23.20 6.04
CA LYS A 370 -10.04 21.98 6.00
C LYS A 370 -10.88 20.70 6.09
N LYS A 371 -12.06 20.75 6.71
CA LYS A 371 -12.95 19.62 6.88
C LYS A 371 -13.65 19.28 5.54
N MET A 372 -14.12 20.31 4.84
CA MET A 372 -14.75 20.16 3.51
C MET A 372 -13.74 19.64 2.49
N ILE A 373 -12.54 20.21 2.40
CA ILE A 373 -11.46 19.72 1.52
C ILE A 373 -11.20 18.24 1.78
N LYS A 374 -11.07 17.85 3.05
CA LYS A 374 -10.87 16.46 3.42
C LYS A 374 -12.05 15.56 3.04
N ASN A 375 -13.28 16.05 3.14
CA ASN A 375 -14.48 15.31 2.71
C ASN A 375 -14.46 15.05 1.20
N VAL A 376 -14.12 16.05 0.39
CA VAL A 376 -14.04 15.90 -1.08
C VAL A 376 -12.90 14.95 -1.47
N GLN A 377 -11.72 15.05 -0.84
CA GLN A 377 -10.64 14.10 -1.04
C GLN A 377 -11.05 12.66 -0.70
N HIS A 378 -11.85 12.48 0.34
CA HIS A 378 -12.40 11.17 0.69
C HIS A 378 -13.38 10.66 -0.37
N LYS A 379 -14.29 11.51 -0.87
CA LYS A 379 -15.21 11.14 -1.95
C LYS A 379 -14.44 10.77 -3.23
N HIS A 380 -13.40 11.56 -3.58
CA HIS A 380 -12.52 11.23 -4.70
C HIS A 380 -11.88 9.84 -4.56
N GLN A 381 -11.32 9.52 -3.38
CA GLN A 381 -10.73 8.21 -3.12
C GLN A 381 -11.77 7.07 -3.27
N ALA A 382 -13.01 7.31 -2.85
CA ALA A 382 -14.10 6.37 -3.06
C ALA A 382 -14.42 6.19 -4.55
N VAL A 383 -14.49 7.28 -5.32
CA VAL A 383 -14.70 7.25 -6.78
C VAL A 383 -13.59 6.43 -7.46
N VAL A 384 -12.31 6.65 -7.13
CA VAL A 384 -11.19 5.86 -7.66
C VAL A 384 -11.38 4.37 -7.39
N THR A 385 -11.72 4.01 -6.15
CA THR A 385 -11.90 2.61 -5.72
C THR A 385 -13.05 1.91 -6.45
N ILE A 386 -14.21 2.62 -6.58
CA ILE A 386 -15.38 2.07 -7.26
C ILE A 386 -15.13 1.98 -8.76
N SER A 387 -14.52 3.00 -9.37
CA SER A 387 -14.15 3.02 -10.79
C SER A 387 -13.20 1.88 -11.16
N ASP A 388 -12.22 1.56 -10.32
CA ASP A 388 -11.36 0.39 -10.47
C ASP A 388 -12.15 -0.93 -10.35
N SER A 389 -13.11 -0.99 -9.46
CA SER A 389 -13.99 -2.16 -9.29
C SER A 389 -14.86 -2.37 -10.53
N ILE A 390 -15.45 -1.29 -11.07
CA ILE A 390 -16.22 -1.30 -12.32
C ILE A 390 -15.34 -1.78 -13.47
N ARG A 391 -14.13 -1.21 -13.64
CA ARG A 391 -13.21 -1.61 -14.70
C ARG A 391 -12.88 -3.10 -14.62
N ASN A 392 -12.55 -3.62 -13.45
CA ASN A 392 -12.24 -5.04 -13.25
C ASN A 392 -13.47 -5.93 -13.49
N TYR A 393 -14.67 -5.46 -13.19
CA TYR A 393 -15.91 -6.17 -13.44
C TYR A 393 -16.21 -6.24 -14.94
N LEU A 394 -16.07 -5.14 -15.67
CA LEU A 394 -16.22 -5.07 -17.12
C LEU A 394 -15.20 -5.98 -17.84
N VAL A 395 -13.92 -6.00 -17.39
CA VAL A 395 -12.92 -6.93 -17.93
C VAL A 395 -13.32 -8.40 -17.73
N ARG A 396 -13.97 -8.74 -16.62
CA ARG A 396 -14.48 -10.11 -16.42
C ARG A 396 -15.67 -10.43 -17.34
N ILE A 397 -16.54 -9.48 -17.59
CA ILE A 397 -17.65 -9.64 -18.55
C ILE A 397 -17.10 -9.85 -19.95
N SER A 398 -16.06 -9.09 -20.38
CA SER A 398 -15.47 -9.20 -21.71
C SER A 398 -14.86 -10.59 -22.03
N THR A 399 -14.52 -11.38 -20.99
CA THR A 399 -14.03 -12.75 -21.17
C THR A 399 -15.15 -13.77 -21.37
N LYS A 400 -16.42 -13.35 -21.36
CA LYS A 400 -17.59 -14.23 -21.50
C LYS A 400 -18.14 -14.19 -22.92
N ASN A 401 -18.99 -15.17 -23.25
CA ASN A 401 -19.68 -15.20 -24.52
C ASN A 401 -20.84 -14.18 -24.47
N ILE A 402 -20.62 -12.99 -25.01
CA ILE A 402 -21.57 -11.89 -25.02
C ILE A 402 -21.96 -11.53 -26.44
N THR A 403 -23.15 -10.93 -26.61
CA THR A 403 -23.65 -10.50 -27.92
C THR A 403 -22.84 -9.31 -28.46
N ARG A 404 -22.88 -9.07 -29.77
CA ARG A 404 -22.28 -7.88 -30.39
C ARG A 404 -22.73 -6.59 -29.71
N LYS A 405 -24.05 -6.48 -29.46
CA LYS A 405 -24.63 -5.36 -28.73
C LYS A 405 -24.09 -5.15 -27.32
N ASP A 406 -23.81 -6.26 -26.61
CA ASP A 406 -23.20 -6.19 -25.27
C ASP A 406 -21.72 -5.77 -25.34
N VAL A 407 -20.99 -6.11 -26.42
CA VAL A 407 -19.60 -5.63 -26.63
C VAL A 407 -19.59 -4.12 -26.82
N GLU A 408 -20.50 -3.56 -27.59
CA GLU A 408 -20.64 -2.11 -27.80
C GLU A 408 -21.00 -1.40 -26.49
N ARG A 409 -21.95 -1.93 -25.71
CA ARG A 409 -22.29 -1.43 -24.38
C ARG A 409 -21.11 -1.46 -23.42
N LEU A 410 -20.35 -2.54 -23.45
CA LEU A 410 -19.18 -2.71 -22.61
C LEU A 410 -18.11 -1.64 -22.90
N ALA A 411 -17.85 -1.35 -24.18
CA ALA A 411 -16.90 -0.30 -24.59
C ALA A 411 -17.34 1.07 -24.09
N VAL A 412 -18.62 1.41 -24.27
CA VAL A 412 -19.18 2.67 -23.78
C VAL A 412 -19.07 2.81 -22.26
N MET A 413 -19.35 1.74 -21.51
CA MET A 413 -19.22 1.78 -20.05
C MET A 413 -17.78 2.02 -19.55
N PHE A 414 -16.78 1.54 -20.29
CA PHE A 414 -15.38 1.89 -20.01
C PHE A 414 -15.11 3.38 -20.20
N ASP A 415 -15.63 3.97 -21.28
CA ASP A 415 -15.43 5.38 -21.58
C ASP A 415 -16.18 6.29 -20.60
N VAL A 416 -17.41 5.95 -20.24
CA VAL A 416 -18.20 6.63 -19.21
C VAL A 416 -17.50 6.57 -17.85
N ASN A 417 -17.04 5.39 -17.42
CA ASN A 417 -16.31 5.23 -16.17
C ASN A 417 -15.06 6.11 -16.13
N ARG A 418 -14.29 6.14 -17.22
CA ARG A 418 -13.10 6.99 -17.36
C ARG A 418 -13.46 8.48 -17.27
N SER A 419 -14.54 8.91 -17.92
CA SER A 419 -14.96 10.31 -17.93
C SER A 419 -15.45 10.76 -16.56
N ILE A 420 -16.22 9.94 -15.83
CA ILE A 420 -16.66 10.22 -14.45
C ILE A 420 -15.43 10.35 -13.51
N LEU A 421 -14.49 9.40 -13.58
CA LEU A 421 -13.26 9.45 -12.80
C LEU A 421 -12.47 10.73 -13.11
N LYS A 422 -12.38 11.12 -14.39
CA LYS A 422 -11.68 12.33 -14.81
C LYS A 422 -12.30 13.59 -14.25
N VAL A 423 -13.63 13.67 -14.14
CA VAL A 423 -14.31 14.81 -13.49
C VAL A 423 -13.92 14.88 -12.02
N SER A 424 -13.86 13.77 -11.29
CA SER A 424 -13.44 13.80 -9.89
C SER A 424 -11.99 14.27 -9.68
N GLU A 425 -11.06 13.90 -10.57
CA GLU A 425 -9.69 14.43 -10.59
C GLU A 425 -9.63 15.94 -10.87
N LEU A 426 -10.50 16.42 -11.77
CA LEU A 426 -10.58 17.85 -12.09
C LEU A 426 -11.14 18.66 -10.94
N ILE A 427 -12.06 18.10 -10.14
CA ILE A 427 -12.56 18.73 -8.91
C ILE A 427 -11.44 18.86 -7.88
N GLU A 428 -10.57 17.87 -7.71
CA GLU A 428 -9.39 18.00 -6.85
C GLU A 428 -8.45 19.09 -7.36
N ALA A 429 -8.18 19.12 -8.66
CA ALA A 429 -7.36 20.18 -9.26
C ALA A 429 -7.96 21.57 -9.05
N TYR A 430 -9.29 21.71 -9.09
CA TYR A 430 -9.98 22.96 -8.76
C TYR A 430 -9.77 23.37 -7.30
N ILE A 431 -9.92 22.43 -6.36
CA ILE A 431 -9.66 22.67 -4.93
C ILE A 431 -8.21 23.13 -4.70
N ASP A 432 -7.24 22.52 -5.38
CA ASP A 432 -5.83 22.89 -5.26
C ASP A 432 -5.60 24.35 -5.69
N GLN A 433 -6.25 24.81 -6.77
CA GLN A 433 -6.17 26.20 -7.21
C GLN A 433 -6.84 27.15 -6.21
N VAL A 434 -8.01 26.79 -5.69
CA VAL A 434 -8.70 27.59 -4.66
C VAL A 434 -7.87 27.68 -3.37
N ASN A 435 -7.27 26.58 -2.96
CA ASN A 435 -6.40 26.56 -1.78
C ASN A 435 -5.12 27.38 -2.02
N ARG A 436 -4.52 27.32 -3.22
CA ARG A 436 -3.38 28.16 -3.63
C ARG A 436 -3.73 29.65 -3.58
N LYS A 437 -4.95 30.04 -4.04
CA LYS A 437 -5.48 31.41 -3.89
C LYS A 437 -5.44 31.85 -2.43
N LYS A 438 -5.94 31.01 -1.52
CA LYS A 438 -6.04 31.30 -0.09
C LYS A 438 -4.68 31.39 0.60
N VAL A 439 -3.78 30.42 0.35
CA VAL A 439 -2.45 30.35 1.00
C VAL A 439 -1.52 31.49 0.54
N LYS A 440 -1.61 31.89 -0.72
CA LYS A 440 -0.80 32.97 -1.30
C LYS A 440 -1.47 34.34 -1.22
N GLU A 441 -2.66 34.43 -0.59
CA GLU A 441 -3.45 35.66 -0.48
C GLU A 441 -3.69 36.36 -1.83
N ILE A 442 -3.86 35.56 -2.92
CA ILE A 442 -4.07 36.08 -4.27
C ILE A 442 -5.48 36.66 -4.37
N THR A 443 -5.55 37.93 -4.74
CA THR A 443 -6.83 38.60 -5.01
C THR A 443 -7.15 38.56 -6.50
N LEU A 444 -8.38 38.22 -6.84
CA LEU A 444 -8.93 38.32 -8.19
C LEU A 444 -9.83 39.56 -8.28
N THR A 445 -9.98 40.10 -9.47
CA THR A 445 -10.95 41.19 -9.71
C THR A 445 -12.37 40.64 -9.56
N GLU A 446 -13.31 41.50 -9.17
CA GLU A 446 -14.72 41.14 -9.02
C GLU A 446 -15.33 40.54 -10.30
N ASP A 447 -14.93 41.06 -11.48
CA ASP A 447 -15.32 40.52 -12.78
C ASP A 447 -14.79 39.10 -13.02
N ALA A 448 -13.56 38.82 -12.55
CA ALA A 448 -12.98 37.50 -12.65
C ALA A 448 -13.75 36.50 -11.74
N GLU A 449 -14.07 36.88 -10.52
CA GLU A 449 -14.83 36.02 -9.61
C GLU A 449 -16.24 35.73 -10.11
N ARG A 450 -16.95 36.76 -10.62
CA ARG A 450 -18.27 36.58 -11.27
C ARG A 450 -18.19 35.66 -12.49
N GLY A 451 -17.11 35.79 -13.28
CA GLY A 451 -16.89 34.93 -14.43
C GLY A 451 -16.68 33.47 -14.06
N ILE A 452 -15.91 33.18 -13.01
CA ILE A 452 -15.71 31.83 -12.47
C ILE A 452 -17.04 31.26 -11.97
N ASP A 453 -17.82 32.01 -11.19
CA ASP A 453 -19.10 31.57 -10.66
C ASP A 453 -20.10 31.25 -11.79
N LYS A 454 -20.15 32.10 -12.82
CA LYS A 454 -21.00 31.84 -14.00
C LYS A 454 -20.60 30.54 -14.69
N LEU A 455 -19.29 30.34 -14.97
CA LEU A 455 -18.80 29.12 -15.65
C LEU A 455 -19.05 27.88 -14.78
N TYR A 456 -18.85 28.00 -13.46
CA TYR A 456 -19.09 26.92 -12.52
C TYR A 456 -20.52 26.40 -12.59
N ARG A 457 -21.52 27.28 -12.53
CA ARG A 457 -22.96 26.90 -12.62
C ARG A 457 -23.29 26.18 -13.92
N PHE A 458 -22.73 26.65 -15.03
CA PHE A 458 -22.93 25.98 -16.33
C PHE A 458 -22.39 24.56 -16.34
N VAL A 459 -21.22 24.37 -15.75
CA VAL A 459 -20.51 23.08 -15.70
C VAL A 459 -21.21 22.11 -14.72
N ASP A 460 -21.63 22.59 -13.56
CA ASP A 460 -22.35 21.80 -12.56
C ASP A 460 -23.70 21.29 -13.11
N GLU A 461 -24.48 22.16 -13.76
CA GLU A 461 -25.72 21.76 -14.42
C GLU A 461 -25.46 20.79 -15.59
N SER A 462 -24.39 20.99 -16.37
CA SER A 462 -24.00 20.09 -17.45
C SER A 462 -23.66 18.69 -16.94
N PHE A 463 -22.87 18.60 -15.87
CA PHE A 463 -22.51 17.32 -15.29
C PHE A 463 -23.72 16.62 -14.66
N THR A 464 -24.58 17.36 -13.95
CA THR A 464 -25.82 16.83 -13.37
C THR A 464 -26.69 16.18 -14.43
N LYS A 465 -26.94 16.88 -15.56
CA LYS A 465 -27.71 16.34 -16.67
C LYS A 465 -27.02 15.15 -17.35
N ALA A 466 -25.70 15.17 -17.47
CA ALA A 466 -24.96 14.05 -18.02
C ALA A 466 -25.13 12.77 -17.18
N ILE A 467 -25.15 12.86 -15.86
CA ILE A 467 -25.39 11.71 -14.97
C ILE A 467 -26.83 11.21 -15.09
N GLU A 468 -27.81 12.10 -15.32
CA GLU A 468 -29.20 11.71 -15.56
C GLU A 468 -29.36 10.91 -16.87
N THR A 469 -28.50 11.12 -17.88
CA THR A 469 -28.55 10.31 -19.12
C THR A 469 -28.16 8.84 -18.91
N LEU A 470 -27.55 8.51 -17.77
CA LEU A 470 -27.22 7.13 -17.40
C LEU A 470 -28.47 6.32 -17.01
N ASP A 471 -29.54 6.97 -16.56
CA ASP A 471 -30.77 6.31 -16.11
C ASP A 471 -31.80 6.14 -17.26
N VAL A 472 -31.97 7.19 -18.02
CA VAL A 472 -32.95 7.22 -19.11
C VAL A 472 -32.29 7.69 -20.39
N TYR A 473 -32.42 6.89 -21.45
CA TYR A 473 -31.95 7.24 -22.78
C TYR A 473 -32.84 8.36 -23.33
N ASP A 474 -32.39 9.60 -23.17
CA ASP A 474 -33.11 10.77 -23.61
C ASP A 474 -32.22 11.63 -24.51
N THR A 475 -32.51 11.60 -25.82
CA THR A 475 -31.77 12.39 -26.81
C THR A 475 -31.88 13.90 -26.55
N THR A 476 -33.00 14.36 -25.99
CA THR A 476 -33.19 15.77 -25.62
C THR A 476 -32.20 16.20 -24.54
N LYS A 477 -32.01 15.36 -23.53
CA LYS A 477 -31.02 15.61 -22.47
C LYS A 477 -29.58 15.60 -23.00
N LYS A 478 -29.26 14.71 -23.96
CA LYS A 478 -27.96 14.72 -24.65
C LYS A 478 -27.71 16.06 -25.32
N ASP A 479 -28.66 16.51 -26.14
CA ASP A 479 -28.53 17.75 -26.92
C ASP A 479 -28.38 18.96 -25.99
N GLU A 480 -29.09 18.99 -24.87
CA GLU A 480 -28.90 20.01 -23.84
C GLU A 480 -27.49 19.98 -23.23
N VAL A 481 -26.91 18.81 -22.93
CA VAL A 481 -25.58 18.68 -22.38
C VAL A 481 -24.52 19.10 -23.40
N VAL A 482 -24.69 18.72 -24.67
CA VAL A 482 -23.78 19.10 -25.76
C VAL A 482 -23.78 20.63 -25.94
N GLU A 483 -24.99 21.25 -25.97
CA GLU A 483 -25.11 22.70 -26.12
C GLU A 483 -24.52 23.45 -24.93
N ARG A 484 -24.75 22.99 -23.69
CA ARG A 484 -24.15 23.55 -22.47
C ARG A 484 -22.63 23.42 -22.46
N SER A 485 -22.09 22.30 -22.92
CA SER A 485 -20.64 22.14 -23.05
C SER A 485 -20.05 23.12 -24.06
N ARG A 486 -20.73 23.37 -25.18
CA ARG A 486 -20.34 24.38 -26.17
C ARG A 486 -20.39 25.79 -25.59
N GLU A 487 -21.44 26.09 -24.82
CA GLU A 487 -21.56 27.37 -24.11
C GLU A 487 -20.47 27.54 -23.07
N ALA A 488 -20.15 26.51 -22.28
CA ALA A 488 -19.04 26.54 -21.31
C ALA A 488 -17.69 26.87 -21.99
N PHE A 489 -17.42 26.27 -23.14
CA PHE A 489 -16.23 26.58 -23.95
C PHE A 489 -16.25 28.05 -24.44
N ASN A 490 -17.38 28.56 -24.93
CA ASN A 490 -17.50 29.94 -25.36
C ASN A 490 -17.33 30.94 -24.21
N ILE A 491 -17.90 30.62 -23.04
CA ILE A 491 -17.73 31.43 -21.82
C ILE A 491 -16.25 31.44 -21.41
N GLU A 492 -15.58 30.29 -21.34
CA GLU A 492 -14.16 30.22 -21.02
C GLU A 492 -13.32 31.10 -21.94
N HIS A 493 -13.57 30.99 -23.26
CA HIS A 493 -12.84 31.77 -24.25
C HIS A 493 -13.05 33.28 -24.10
N GLN A 494 -14.29 33.72 -23.80
CA GLN A 494 -14.60 35.12 -23.51
C GLN A 494 -13.92 35.60 -22.22
N LEU A 495 -13.96 34.79 -21.18
CA LEU A 495 -13.31 35.08 -19.90
C LEU A 495 -11.79 35.21 -20.05
N ARG A 496 -11.18 34.32 -20.82
CA ARG A 496 -9.73 34.36 -21.15
C ARG A 496 -9.37 35.62 -21.92
N LYS A 497 -10.15 36.00 -22.94
CA LYS A 497 -9.96 37.26 -23.68
C LYS A 497 -10.12 38.50 -22.79
N GLY A 498 -11.15 38.51 -21.93
CA GLY A 498 -11.38 39.56 -20.96
C GLY A 498 -10.21 39.71 -19.98
N HIS A 499 -9.68 38.58 -19.53
CA HIS A 499 -8.51 38.55 -18.65
C HIS A 499 -7.27 39.15 -19.30
N ILE A 500 -6.95 38.79 -20.55
CA ILE A 500 -5.81 39.37 -21.29
C ILE A 500 -5.93 40.90 -21.38
N LYS A 501 -7.13 41.43 -21.60
CA LYS A 501 -7.36 42.87 -21.62
C LYS A 501 -7.09 43.53 -20.26
N ARG A 502 -7.51 42.92 -19.16
CA ARG A 502 -7.26 43.41 -17.80
C ARG A 502 -5.77 43.35 -17.44
N LEU A 503 -5.10 42.27 -17.85
CA LEU A 503 -3.64 42.11 -17.65
C LEU A 503 -2.86 43.22 -18.36
N ASN A 504 -3.21 43.53 -19.63
CA ASN A 504 -2.57 44.59 -20.41
C ASN A 504 -2.81 45.99 -19.86
N ARG A 505 -3.88 46.19 -19.07
CA ARG A 505 -4.18 47.44 -18.37
C ARG A 505 -3.54 47.55 -16.99
N GLY A 506 -2.83 46.52 -16.54
CA GLY A 506 -2.27 46.44 -15.21
C GLY A 506 -3.26 46.27 -14.08
N GLU A 507 -4.50 45.86 -14.38
CA GLU A 507 -5.59 45.64 -13.42
C GLU A 507 -5.47 44.31 -12.67
N CYS A 508 -4.57 43.41 -13.08
CA CYS A 508 -4.35 42.08 -12.53
C CYS A 508 -2.88 41.82 -12.23
N SER A 509 -2.59 41.14 -11.14
CA SER A 509 -1.25 40.60 -10.87
C SER A 509 -0.96 39.39 -11.77
N THR A 510 0.32 39.12 -12.06
CA THR A 510 0.73 37.97 -12.86
C THR A 510 0.31 36.64 -12.20
N ASP A 511 0.49 36.51 -10.88
CA ASP A 511 0.08 35.32 -10.12
C ASP A 511 -1.44 35.12 -10.12
N GLY A 512 -2.21 36.21 -9.99
CA GLY A 512 -3.66 36.17 -10.10
C GLY A 512 -4.12 35.79 -11.51
N GLY A 513 -3.40 36.24 -12.52
CA GLY A 513 -3.67 35.92 -13.92
C GLY A 513 -3.48 34.44 -14.24
N LEU A 514 -2.36 33.85 -13.83
CA LEU A 514 -2.09 32.43 -14.01
C LEU A 514 -3.15 31.57 -13.28
N LEU A 515 -3.41 31.88 -12.01
CA LEU A 515 -4.42 31.18 -11.22
C LEU A 515 -5.80 31.20 -11.87
N TYR A 516 -6.21 32.39 -12.39
CA TYR A 516 -7.49 32.56 -13.04
C TYR A 516 -7.62 31.68 -14.29
N VAL A 517 -6.60 31.67 -15.14
CA VAL A 517 -6.58 30.85 -16.35
C VAL A 517 -6.63 29.36 -16.02
N ASP A 518 -5.90 28.92 -14.99
CA ASP A 518 -5.92 27.53 -14.54
C ASP A 518 -7.32 27.12 -14.05
N ILE A 519 -8.01 27.97 -13.28
CA ILE A 519 -9.36 27.69 -12.76
C ILE A 519 -10.37 27.56 -13.91
N ILE A 520 -10.41 28.53 -14.85
CA ILE A 520 -11.39 28.47 -15.94
C ILE A 520 -11.14 27.28 -16.88
N ALA A 521 -9.86 26.90 -17.11
CA ALA A 521 -9.52 25.75 -17.90
C ALA A 521 -9.94 24.41 -17.24
N VAL A 522 -9.79 24.30 -15.92
CA VAL A 522 -10.26 23.12 -15.18
C VAL A 522 -11.77 22.98 -15.27
N LEU A 523 -12.52 24.07 -15.09
CA LEU A 523 -13.99 24.07 -15.18
C LEU A 523 -14.46 23.69 -16.59
N GLU A 524 -13.86 24.27 -17.65
CA GLU A 524 -14.21 23.93 -19.03
C GLU A 524 -14.03 22.42 -19.29
N ARG A 525 -12.93 21.83 -18.81
CA ARG A 525 -12.64 20.40 -18.97
C ARG A 525 -13.65 19.50 -18.24
N ILE A 526 -14.26 19.94 -17.15
CA ILE A 526 -15.37 19.23 -16.52
C ILE A 526 -16.58 19.21 -17.48
N GLY A 527 -16.93 20.34 -18.08
CA GLY A 527 -17.99 20.43 -19.09
C GLY A 527 -17.74 19.53 -20.31
N TYR A 528 -16.50 19.47 -20.79
CA TYR A 528 -16.10 18.57 -21.87
C TYR A 528 -16.31 17.08 -21.52
N ASN A 529 -15.92 16.66 -20.31
CA ASN A 529 -16.12 15.28 -19.88
C ASN A 529 -17.62 14.96 -19.63
N SER A 530 -18.41 15.93 -19.20
CA SER A 530 -19.87 15.79 -19.10
C SER A 530 -20.51 15.48 -20.46
N ARG A 531 -20.07 16.18 -21.50
CA ARG A 531 -20.47 15.91 -22.89
C ARG A 531 -20.09 14.48 -23.31
N ASN A 532 -18.84 14.06 -23.05
CA ASN A 532 -18.39 12.72 -23.44
C ASN A 532 -19.25 11.62 -22.79
N ILE A 533 -19.69 11.80 -21.53
CA ILE A 533 -20.60 10.86 -20.86
C ILE A 533 -21.93 10.76 -21.62
N SER A 534 -22.55 11.90 -21.94
CA SER A 534 -23.85 11.92 -22.59
C SER A 534 -23.83 11.41 -24.04
N GLU A 535 -22.81 11.80 -24.83
CA GLU A 535 -22.65 11.34 -26.22
C GLU A 535 -22.39 9.82 -26.27
N ALA A 536 -21.56 9.27 -25.38
CA ALA A 536 -21.26 7.85 -25.31
C ALA A 536 -22.54 7.03 -25.00
N MET A 537 -23.37 7.49 -24.06
CA MET A 537 -24.56 6.74 -23.65
C MET A 537 -25.66 6.75 -24.69
N VAL A 538 -25.85 7.86 -25.39
CA VAL A 538 -26.95 7.96 -26.40
C VAL A 538 -26.56 7.29 -27.72
N GLY A 539 -25.28 7.27 -28.11
CA GLY A 539 -24.80 6.55 -29.30
C GLY A 539 -25.15 5.07 -29.31
N LEU A 540 -25.31 4.43 -28.15
CA LEU A 540 -25.73 3.02 -28.02
C LEU A 540 -27.17 2.77 -28.55
N ASN A 541 -28.02 3.78 -28.69
CA ASN A 541 -29.43 3.61 -29.09
C ASN A 541 -29.72 4.09 -30.49
N GLU A 542 -28.92 4.99 -31.05
CA GLU A 542 -29.09 5.45 -32.43
C GLU A 542 -28.86 4.29 -33.43
N ASP A 543 -27.92 3.38 -33.14
CA ASP A 543 -27.70 2.18 -33.98
C ASP A 543 -28.84 1.15 -33.89
N VAL A 544 -29.66 1.17 -32.82
CA VAL A 544 -30.75 0.21 -32.62
C VAL A 544 -31.99 0.61 -33.42
N SER A 545 -32.26 1.90 -33.62
CA SER A 545 -33.41 2.39 -34.39
C SER A 545 -33.24 2.20 -35.90
N THR A 546 -31.99 2.17 -36.37
CA THR A 546 -31.68 1.96 -37.81
C THR A 546 -31.71 0.48 -38.22
N GLU A 547 -31.52 -0.48 -37.33
CA GLU A 547 -31.60 -1.92 -37.64
C GLU A 547 -33.05 -2.47 -37.58
N GLU A 548 -33.96 -1.89 -36.81
CA GLU A 548 -35.39 -2.29 -36.82
C GLU A 548 -36.14 -1.81 -38.06
N GLU A 549 -35.70 -0.75 -38.74
CA GLU A 549 -36.28 -0.30 -40.01
C GLU A 549 -35.85 -1.11 -41.23
N VAL A 550 -34.77 -1.90 -41.16
CA VAL A 550 -34.23 -2.69 -42.28
C VAL A 550 -34.81 -4.13 -42.37
N VAL A 551 -35.54 -4.61 -41.35
CA VAL A 551 -36.11 -5.96 -41.32
C VAL A 551 -37.57 -6.03 -41.79
N ASN A 552 -38.18 -4.92 -42.20
CA ASN A 552 -39.55 -4.85 -42.70
C ASN A 552 -39.63 -4.43 -44.18
N VAL A 553 -38.75 -4.99 -45.06
CA VAL A 553 -38.95 -4.92 -46.53
C VAL A 553 -38.86 -6.30 -47.14
#